data_f8380d08e2cf75e00c8c9e3e810d7a1f
#
_entry.id   f8380d08e2cf75e00c8c9e3e810d7a1f
#
_cell.length_a   1.000
_cell.length_b   1.000
_cell.length_c   1.000
_cell.angle_alpha   90.00
_cell.angle_beta   90.00
_cell.angle_gamma   90.00
#
_symmetry.space_group_name_H-M   'P 1'
#
loop_
_entity.id
_entity.type
_entity.pdbx_description
1 polymer ?
#
loop_
_entity_poly.entity_id
_entity_poly.type
_entity_poly.pdbx_seq_one_letter_code
_entity_poly.pdbx_strand_id
1 'polypeptide(L)'
;MPHIKPSLFALEYTSENASLMPALINTIIMTLLSLLIAVPFGIFSAIFLVEYAGKGNKFVEVIRLTTETLSGIPSIVYGLFGMLFFVTYLKWGYSILAGAATLAIMVLPLIMRTTEEALLAVSDSYREASFGVGAGKLRTVFKIVLPAAMPGILSGVILAIGRIVGETAALIYTAGTVAEVSKGLLSSGRTLAIHMYVLSSEGLYTNQAYATAVVLLIFVLIINFM
;
A
#
# COMPACT_ATOMS: atom_id res chain seq x y z
N MET A 1 27.08 -13.80 -4.47
CA MET A 1 26.41 -12.54 -4.83
C MET A 1 27.44 -11.50 -5.29
N PRO A 2 28.05 -11.66 -6.45
CA PRO A 2 29.22 -10.86 -6.87
C PRO A 2 28.89 -9.44 -7.37
N HIS A 3 27.61 -9.07 -7.45
CA HIS A 3 27.18 -7.82 -8.08
C HIS A 3 26.64 -6.76 -7.11
N ILE A 4 26.57 -7.03 -5.80
CA ILE A 4 26.21 -6.04 -4.79
C ILE A 4 27.50 -5.25 -4.42
N LYS A 5 27.72 -4.15 -5.14
CA LYS A 5 28.85 -3.26 -4.90
C LYS A 5 28.39 -2.07 -4.04
N PRO A 6 29.27 -1.45 -3.21
CA PRO A 6 28.93 -0.25 -2.45
C PRO A 6 28.40 0.91 -3.31
N SER A 7 28.82 0.99 -4.58
CA SER A 7 28.33 1.99 -5.54
C SER A 7 26.83 1.93 -5.83
N LEU A 8 26.17 0.77 -5.65
CA LEU A 8 24.73 0.64 -5.76
C LEU A 8 23.94 1.40 -4.68
N PHE A 9 24.60 1.72 -3.55
CA PHE A 9 24.01 2.45 -2.44
C PHE A 9 24.39 3.92 -2.41
N ALA A 10 24.93 4.47 -3.50
CA ALA A 10 25.18 5.90 -3.64
C ALA A 10 23.88 6.69 -3.65
N LEU A 11 23.85 7.88 -3.03
CA LEU A 11 22.65 8.74 -3.01
C LEU A 11 22.36 9.37 -4.38
N GLU A 12 23.36 9.52 -5.23
CA GLU A 12 23.21 10.06 -6.57
C GLU A 12 23.18 8.93 -7.60
N TYR A 13 22.17 8.96 -8.45
CA TYR A 13 22.06 8.06 -9.59
C TYR A 13 22.92 8.57 -10.74
N THR A 14 23.80 7.71 -11.24
CA THR A 14 24.52 7.93 -12.52
C THR A 14 24.37 6.69 -13.40
N SER A 15 24.54 6.86 -14.71
CA SER A 15 24.53 5.72 -15.64
C SER A 15 25.64 4.70 -15.36
N GLU A 16 26.71 5.09 -14.66
CA GLU A 16 27.81 4.17 -14.33
C GLU A 16 27.50 3.33 -13.08
N ASN A 17 26.85 3.92 -12.05
CA ASN A 17 26.59 3.23 -10.80
C ASN A 17 25.22 2.54 -10.74
N ALA A 18 24.23 2.98 -11.54
CA ALA A 18 22.85 2.51 -11.53
C ALA A 18 22.29 2.35 -10.10
N SER A 19 22.54 3.37 -9.25
CA SER A 19 22.24 3.31 -7.82
C SER A 19 20.77 3.06 -7.53
N LEU A 20 20.49 2.15 -6.57
CA LEU A 20 19.15 1.82 -6.09
C LEU A 20 18.68 2.70 -4.92
N MET A 21 19.59 3.47 -4.27
CA MET A 21 19.26 4.22 -3.06
C MET A 21 18.15 5.27 -3.26
N PRO A 22 18.16 6.07 -4.34
CA PRO A 22 17.06 7.00 -4.61
C PRO A 22 15.71 6.27 -4.75
N ALA A 23 15.70 5.12 -5.43
CA ALA A 23 14.50 4.33 -5.62
C ALA A 23 14.00 3.70 -4.29
N LEU A 24 14.91 3.30 -3.41
CA LEU A 24 14.57 2.80 -2.08
C LEU A 24 13.90 3.91 -1.23
N ILE A 25 14.47 5.11 -1.22
CA ILE A 25 13.91 6.26 -0.50
C ILE A 25 12.52 6.59 -1.03
N ASN A 26 12.36 6.68 -2.36
CA ASN A 26 11.05 6.92 -2.97
C ASN A 26 10.03 5.82 -2.64
N THR A 27 10.47 4.55 -2.55
CA THR A 27 9.61 3.43 -2.14
C THR A 27 9.08 3.64 -0.72
N ILE A 28 9.94 4.01 0.22
CA ILE A 28 9.56 4.26 1.62
C ILE A 28 8.56 5.43 1.68
N ILE A 29 8.88 6.56 1.05
CA ILE A 29 8.02 7.75 1.04
C ILE A 29 6.64 7.39 0.47
N MET A 30 6.61 6.71 -0.68
CA MET A 30 5.36 6.35 -1.36
C MET A 30 4.54 5.35 -0.53
N THR A 31 5.18 4.37 0.09
CA THR A 31 4.52 3.41 0.98
C THR A 31 3.88 4.12 2.16
N LEU A 32 4.61 5.00 2.86
CA LEU A 32 4.09 5.73 3.99
C LEU A 32 2.91 6.64 3.61
N LEU A 33 3.00 7.35 2.48
CA LEU A 33 1.91 8.20 1.99
C LEU A 33 0.67 7.39 1.61
N SER A 34 0.85 6.26 0.92
CA SER A 34 -0.27 5.39 0.55
C SER A 34 -0.98 4.84 1.79
N LEU A 35 -0.23 4.39 2.78
CA LEU A 35 -0.77 3.87 4.04
C LEU A 35 -1.43 4.97 4.88
N LEU A 36 -0.86 6.18 4.90
CA LEU A 36 -1.45 7.33 5.60
C LEU A 36 -2.87 7.63 5.09
N ILE A 37 -3.14 7.38 3.82
CA ILE A 37 -4.47 7.51 3.22
C ILE A 37 -5.28 6.23 3.44
N ALA A 38 -4.77 5.07 3.03
CA ALA A 38 -5.55 3.84 2.96
C ALA A 38 -5.92 3.26 4.34
N VAL A 39 -5.01 3.32 5.32
CA VAL A 39 -5.23 2.70 6.64
C VAL A 39 -6.38 3.36 7.41
N PRO A 40 -6.44 4.68 7.59
CA PRO A 40 -7.57 5.29 8.28
C PRO A 40 -8.90 5.02 7.58
N PHE A 41 -8.97 5.23 6.26
CA PHE A 41 -10.20 4.99 5.51
C PHE A 41 -10.62 3.52 5.55
N GLY A 42 -9.69 2.59 5.41
CA GLY A 42 -9.97 1.15 5.44
C GLY A 42 -10.48 0.69 6.81
N ILE A 43 -9.80 1.07 7.89
CA ILE A 43 -10.17 0.68 9.26
C ILE A 43 -11.52 1.30 9.66
N PHE A 44 -11.73 2.60 9.45
CA PHE A 44 -12.99 3.23 9.83
C PHE A 44 -14.18 2.73 9.02
N SER A 45 -13.98 2.44 7.71
CA SER A 45 -15.01 1.82 6.89
C SER A 45 -15.38 0.43 7.40
N ALA A 46 -14.40 -0.41 7.72
CA ALA A 46 -14.63 -1.74 8.26
C ALA A 46 -15.35 -1.69 9.62
N ILE A 47 -14.95 -0.79 10.53
CA ILE A 47 -15.64 -0.58 11.80
C ILE A 47 -17.10 -0.19 11.57
N PHE A 48 -17.37 0.71 10.62
CA PHE A 48 -18.74 1.09 10.28
C PHE A 48 -19.54 -0.11 9.78
N LEU A 49 -18.98 -0.90 8.87
CA LEU A 49 -19.67 -2.06 8.27
C LEU A 49 -19.96 -3.17 9.29
N VAL A 50 -19.07 -3.42 10.23
CA VAL A 50 -19.21 -4.50 11.23
C VAL A 50 -20.04 -4.06 12.42
N GLU A 51 -19.72 -2.89 12.97
CA GLU A 51 -20.25 -2.49 14.27
C GLU A 51 -21.49 -1.60 14.18
N TYR A 52 -21.60 -0.75 13.16
CA TYR A 52 -22.66 0.25 13.09
C TYR A 52 -23.75 -0.07 12.06
N ALA A 53 -23.40 -0.75 10.99
CA ALA A 53 -24.38 -1.11 9.97
C ALA A 53 -25.31 -2.24 10.47
N GLY A 54 -26.61 -2.10 10.22
CA GLY A 54 -27.61 -3.11 10.60
C GLY A 54 -27.42 -4.41 9.78
N LYS A 55 -27.69 -5.54 10.43
CA LYS A 55 -27.74 -6.85 9.74
C LYS A 55 -28.78 -6.82 8.62
N GLY A 56 -28.39 -7.24 7.40
CA GLY A 56 -29.28 -7.24 6.22
C GLY A 56 -29.39 -5.89 5.49
N ASN A 57 -28.56 -4.91 5.80
CA ASN A 57 -28.55 -3.64 5.09
C ASN A 57 -27.99 -3.82 3.67
N LYS A 58 -28.84 -3.59 2.65
CA LYS A 58 -28.48 -3.70 1.23
C LYS A 58 -27.30 -2.80 0.83
N PHE A 59 -27.13 -1.65 1.47
CA PHE A 59 -26.00 -0.76 1.22
C PHE A 59 -24.67 -1.40 1.63
N VAL A 60 -24.65 -2.10 2.76
CA VAL A 60 -23.47 -2.86 3.23
C VAL A 60 -23.12 -3.98 2.25
N GLU A 61 -24.12 -4.68 1.76
CA GLU A 61 -23.94 -5.76 0.78
C GLU A 61 -23.34 -5.23 -0.54
N VAL A 62 -23.82 -4.08 -1.02
CA VAL A 62 -23.25 -3.42 -2.20
C VAL A 62 -21.80 -2.99 -1.96
N ILE A 63 -21.46 -2.42 -0.79
CA ILE A 63 -20.08 -2.06 -0.47
C ILE A 63 -19.16 -3.29 -0.46
N ARG A 64 -19.59 -4.39 0.18
CA ARG A 64 -18.81 -5.63 0.21
C ARG A 64 -18.58 -6.19 -1.18
N LEU A 65 -19.63 -6.27 -2.01
CA LEU A 65 -19.52 -6.71 -3.39
C LEU A 65 -18.58 -5.82 -4.20
N THR A 66 -18.67 -4.50 -4.03
CA THR A 66 -17.79 -3.54 -4.71
C THR A 66 -16.35 -3.74 -4.26
N THR A 67 -16.10 -3.89 -2.96
CA THR A 67 -14.76 -4.12 -2.40
C THR A 67 -14.15 -5.42 -2.92
N GLU A 68 -14.95 -6.48 -3.00
CA GLU A 68 -14.53 -7.77 -3.56
C GLU A 68 -14.21 -7.67 -5.05
N THR A 69 -15.04 -6.99 -5.81
CA THR A 69 -14.84 -6.75 -7.25
C THR A 69 -13.55 -5.92 -7.48
N LEU A 70 -13.37 -4.84 -6.73
CA LEU A 70 -12.16 -4.01 -6.81
C LEU A 70 -10.90 -4.81 -6.49
N SER A 71 -10.92 -5.71 -5.52
CA SER A 71 -9.74 -6.51 -5.17
C SER A 71 -9.28 -7.45 -6.29
N GLY A 72 -10.16 -7.80 -7.22
CA GLY A 72 -9.89 -8.63 -8.40
C GLY A 72 -9.38 -7.88 -9.63
N ILE A 73 -9.38 -6.54 -9.61
CA ILE A 73 -8.93 -5.72 -10.75
C ILE A 73 -7.40 -5.79 -10.89
N PRO A 74 -6.86 -6.04 -12.12
CA PRO A 74 -5.43 -5.98 -12.36
C PRO A 74 -4.82 -4.60 -12.05
N SER A 75 -3.62 -4.56 -11.46
CA SER A 75 -2.98 -3.31 -11.01
C SER A 75 -2.75 -2.31 -12.15
N ILE A 76 -2.53 -2.78 -13.38
CA ILE A 76 -2.40 -1.90 -14.54
C ILE A 76 -3.65 -1.05 -14.79
N VAL A 77 -4.85 -1.57 -14.50
CA VAL A 77 -6.11 -0.83 -14.65
C VAL A 77 -6.17 0.31 -13.63
N TYR A 78 -5.71 0.07 -12.39
CA TYR A 78 -5.55 1.14 -11.39
C TYR A 78 -4.54 2.20 -11.86
N GLY A 79 -3.45 1.76 -12.51
CA GLY A 79 -2.47 2.66 -13.10
C GLY A 79 -3.06 3.55 -14.18
N LEU A 80 -3.84 2.99 -15.09
CA LEU A 80 -4.52 3.74 -16.15
C LEU A 80 -5.56 4.72 -15.58
N PHE A 81 -6.34 4.28 -14.60
CA PHE A 81 -7.26 5.18 -13.89
C PHE A 81 -6.50 6.32 -13.21
N GLY A 82 -5.43 6.01 -12.47
CA GLY A 82 -4.60 7.01 -11.81
C GLY A 82 -3.95 8.00 -12.77
N MET A 83 -3.51 7.51 -13.94
CA MET A 83 -2.98 8.36 -15.01
C MET A 83 -4.05 9.32 -15.53
N LEU A 84 -5.24 8.82 -15.83
CA LEU A 84 -6.31 9.67 -16.36
C LEU A 84 -6.81 10.67 -15.33
N PHE A 85 -7.01 10.23 -14.08
CA PHE A 85 -7.61 11.03 -13.04
C PHE A 85 -6.60 11.94 -12.33
N PHE A 86 -5.54 11.38 -11.73
CA PHE A 86 -4.58 12.18 -10.94
C PHE A 86 -3.59 12.93 -11.83
N VAL A 87 -2.97 12.23 -12.80
CA VAL A 87 -1.90 12.83 -13.62
C VAL A 87 -2.49 13.83 -14.61
N THR A 88 -3.56 13.44 -15.33
CA THR A 88 -4.09 14.25 -16.45
C THR A 88 -5.20 15.20 -16.01
N TYR A 89 -6.27 14.69 -15.38
CA TYR A 89 -7.45 15.52 -15.04
C TYR A 89 -7.15 16.48 -13.89
N LEU A 90 -6.55 16.01 -12.78
CA LEU A 90 -6.14 16.87 -11.66
C LEU A 90 -4.84 17.64 -11.94
N LYS A 91 -4.16 17.35 -13.06
CA LYS A 91 -2.91 18.00 -13.47
C LYS A 91 -1.77 17.90 -12.44
N TRP A 92 -1.74 16.80 -11.67
CA TRP A 92 -0.64 16.57 -10.72
C TRP A 92 0.65 16.14 -11.44
N GLY A 93 0.58 15.77 -12.73
CA GLY A 93 1.69 15.20 -13.45
C GLY A 93 2.11 13.82 -12.92
N TYR A 94 3.13 13.25 -13.51
CA TYR A 94 3.78 12.07 -12.94
C TYR A 94 4.43 12.47 -11.62
N SER A 95 3.97 11.90 -10.51
CA SER A 95 4.38 12.35 -9.18
C SER A 95 4.23 11.27 -8.11
N ILE A 96 5.01 11.42 -7.04
CA ILE A 96 4.90 10.56 -5.86
C ILE A 96 3.47 10.59 -5.29
N LEU A 97 2.81 11.76 -5.30
CA LEU A 97 1.46 11.91 -4.79
C LEU A 97 0.44 11.16 -5.66
N ALA A 98 0.53 11.26 -6.99
CA ALA A 98 -0.35 10.53 -7.90
C ALA A 98 -0.17 9.01 -7.76
N GLY A 99 1.08 8.55 -7.63
CA GLY A 99 1.40 7.15 -7.33
C GLY A 99 0.82 6.69 -6.00
N ALA A 100 1.06 7.46 -4.93
CA ALA A 100 0.59 7.14 -3.58
C ALA A 100 -0.95 7.10 -3.50
N ALA A 101 -1.65 8.04 -4.12
CA ALA A 101 -3.11 8.07 -4.18
C ALA A 101 -3.67 6.85 -4.95
N THR A 102 -3.05 6.48 -6.06
CA THR A 102 -3.43 5.30 -6.84
C THR A 102 -3.23 4.01 -6.04
N LEU A 103 -2.08 3.87 -5.38
CA LEU A 103 -1.80 2.73 -4.50
C LEU A 103 -2.76 2.67 -3.32
N ALA A 104 -3.09 3.82 -2.71
CA ALA A 104 -4.05 3.88 -1.62
C ALA A 104 -5.41 3.31 -2.03
N ILE A 105 -5.93 3.70 -3.20
CA ILE A 105 -7.18 3.14 -3.75
C ILE A 105 -7.05 1.64 -4.00
N MET A 106 -5.90 1.18 -4.53
CA MET A 106 -5.67 -0.23 -4.84
C MET A 106 -5.60 -1.12 -3.59
N VAL A 107 -5.02 -0.64 -2.48
CA VAL A 107 -4.88 -1.44 -1.25
C VAL A 107 -6.04 -1.25 -0.28
N LEU A 108 -6.88 -0.23 -0.46
CA LEU A 108 -8.04 0.06 0.39
C LEU A 108 -8.96 -1.16 0.57
N PRO A 109 -9.38 -1.89 -0.50
CA PRO A 109 -10.20 -3.08 -0.37
C PRO A 109 -9.55 -4.17 0.50
N LEU A 110 -8.25 -4.37 0.37
CA LEU A 110 -7.50 -5.33 1.16
C LEU A 110 -7.54 -4.98 2.65
N ILE A 111 -7.24 -3.72 3.00
CA ILE A 111 -7.25 -3.24 4.39
C ILE A 111 -8.66 -3.30 4.98
N MET A 112 -9.68 -2.92 4.22
CA MET A 112 -11.08 -3.01 4.66
C MET A 112 -11.46 -4.45 5.00
N ARG A 113 -11.19 -5.39 4.07
CA ARG A 113 -11.56 -6.79 4.23
C ARG A 113 -10.83 -7.45 5.40
N THR A 114 -9.52 -7.31 5.50
CA THR A 114 -8.74 -7.88 6.61
C THR A 114 -9.11 -7.29 7.95
N THR A 115 -9.44 -6.00 8.00
CA THR A 115 -9.96 -5.34 9.21
C THR A 115 -11.35 -5.86 9.58
N GLU A 116 -12.25 -6.03 8.61
CA GLU A 116 -13.58 -6.61 8.83
C GLU A 116 -13.47 -8.03 9.39
N GLU A 117 -12.64 -8.89 8.79
CA GLU A 117 -12.39 -10.25 9.26
C GLU A 117 -11.82 -10.26 10.68
N ALA A 118 -10.87 -9.36 11.00
CA ALA A 118 -10.30 -9.23 12.34
C ALA A 118 -11.32 -8.77 13.39
N LEU A 119 -12.22 -7.84 13.06
CA LEU A 119 -13.28 -7.38 13.95
C LEU A 119 -14.34 -8.48 14.19
N LEU A 120 -14.68 -9.25 13.16
CA LEU A 120 -15.63 -10.37 13.26
C LEU A 120 -15.06 -11.55 14.06
N ALA A 121 -13.74 -11.73 14.07
CA ALA A 121 -13.08 -12.76 14.86
C ALA A 121 -13.11 -12.50 16.39
N VAL A 122 -13.38 -11.25 16.81
CA VAL A 122 -13.54 -10.93 18.25
C VAL A 122 -14.86 -11.50 18.77
N SER A 123 -14.78 -12.33 19.83
CA SER A 123 -15.96 -12.95 20.43
C SER A 123 -17.01 -11.94 20.88
N ASP A 124 -18.28 -12.23 20.61
CA ASP A 124 -19.40 -11.38 21.01
C ASP A 124 -19.52 -11.24 22.53
N SER A 125 -19.00 -12.20 23.31
CA SER A 125 -18.95 -12.11 24.77
C SER A 125 -18.24 -10.86 25.30
N TYR A 126 -17.23 -10.36 24.59
CA TYR A 126 -16.57 -9.09 24.93
C TYR A 126 -17.51 -7.89 24.78
N ARG A 127 -18.35 -7.91 23.75
CA ARG A 127 -19.35 -6.87 23.50
C ARG A 127 -20.45 -6.91 24.56
N GLU A 128 -20.98 -8.11 24.83
CA GLU A 128 -22.03 -8.35 25.81
C GLU A 128 -21.59 -7.96 27.24
N ALA A 129 -20.39 -8.39 27.65
CA ALA A 129 -19.83 -8.03 28.96
C ALA A 129 -19.67 -6.51 29.10
N SER A 130 -19.19 -5.82 28.04
CA SER A 130 -19.06 -4.37 28.05
C SER A 130 -20.41 -3.65 28.18
N PHE A 131 -21.41 -4.11 27.46
CA PHE A 131 -22.76 -3.56 27.55
C PHE A 131 -23.40 -3.87 28.91
N GLY A 132 -23.14 -5.06 29.47
CA GLY A 132 -23.63 -5.48 30.80
C GLY A 132 -23.15 -4.59 31.95
N VAL A 133 -21.95 -4.01 31.84
CA VAL A 133 -21.45 -3.01 32.80
C VAL A 133 -21.85 -1.58 32.47
N GLY A 134 -22.75 -1.37 31.47
CA GLY A 134 -23.30 -0.07 31.11
C GLY A 134 -22.44 0.74 30.14
N ALA A 135 -21.43 0.14 29.49
CA ALA A 135 -20.64 0.87 28.50
C ALA A 135 -21.45 1.12 27.21
N GLY A 136 -21.35 2.34 26.66
CA GLY A 136 -21.94 2.65 25.38
C GLY A 136 -21.18 2.03 24.20
N LYS A 137 -21.84 1.94 23.04
CA LYS A 137 -21.31 1.29 21.82
C LYS A 137 -19.95 1.84 21.38
N LEU A 138 -19.79 3.15 21.34
CA LEU A 138 -18.53 3.79 20.95
C LEU A 138 -17.36 3.35 21.86
N ARG A 139 -17.61 3.32 23.19
CA ARG A 139 -16.60 2.92 24.17
C ARG A 139 -16.25 1.45 24.01
N THR A 140 -17.24 0.57 23.79
CA THR A 140 -17.05 -0.85 23.55
C THR A 140 -16.18 -1.08 22.31
N VAL A 141 -16.50 -0.44 21.19
CA VAL A 141 -15.76 -0.59 19.94
C VAL A 141 -14.31 -0.13 20.08
N PHE A 142 -14.06 1.09 20.57
CA PHE A 142 -12.71 1.66 20.57
C PHE A 142 -11.84 1.21 21.75
N LYS A 143 -12.42 0.77 22.87
CA LYS A 143 -11.66 0.37 24.07
C LYS A 143 -11.54 -1.13 24.26
N ILE A 144 -12.38 -1.93 23.59
CA ILE A 144 -12.42 -3.38 23.77
C ILE A 144 -12.25 -4.12 22.45
N VAL A 145 -13.15 -3.89 21.48
CA VAL A 145 -13.18 -4.65 20.23
C VAL A 145 -11.98 -4.32 19.36
N LEU A 146 -11.71 -3.03 19.12
CA LEU A 146 -10.61 -2.60 18.27
C LEU A 146 -9.23 -3.03 18.80
N PRO A 147 -8.89 -2.85 20.09
CA PRO A 147 -7.65 -3.38 20.64
C PRO A 147 -7.53 -4.91 20.52
N ALA A 148 -8.63 -5.65 20.74
CA ALA A 148 -8.63 -7.10 20.58
C ALA A 148 -8.43 -7.55 19.11
N ALA A 149 -8.90 -6.77 18.14
CA ALA A 149 -8.74 -7.02 16.71
C ALA A 149 -7.37 -6.56 16.15
N MET A 150 -6.60 -5.76 16.90
CA MET A 150 -5.35 -5.14 16.41
C MET A 150 -4.36 -6.13 15.79
N PRO A 151 -4.11 -7.35 16.30
CA PRO A 151 -3.18 -8.28 15.66
C PRO A 151 -3.60 -8.64 14.22
N GLY A 152 -4.90 -8.88 14.00
CA GLY A 152 -5.42 -9.16 12.65
C GLY A 152 -5.36 -7.94 11.73
N ILE A 153 -5.66 -6.75 12.25
CA ILE A 153 -5.56 -5.49 11.50
C ILE A 153 -4.11 -5.24 11.08
N LEU A 154 -3.16 -5.40 11.99
CA LEU A 154 -1.73 -5.22 11.68
C LEU A 154 -1.26 -6.21 10.62
N SER A 155 -1.69 -7.46 10.67
CA SER A 155 -1.39 -8.44 9.62
C SER A 155 -1.88 -7.98 8.25
N GLY A 156 -3.10 -7.42 8.18
CA GLY A 156 -3.64 -6.84 6.94
C GLY A 156 -2.83 -5.65 6.42
N VAL A 157 -2.37 -4.78 7.32
CA VAL A 157 -1.50 -3.64 6.96
C VAL A 157 -0.15 -4.12 6.43
N ILE A 158 0.46 -5.15 7.05
CA ILE A 158 1.73 -5.74 6.58
C ILE A 158 1.57 -6.32 5.17
N LEU A 159 0.47 -7.03 4.90
CA LEU A 159 0.16 -7.53 3.55
C LEU A 159 0.02 -6.38 2.54
N ALA A 160 -0.63 -5.28 2.94
CA ALA A 160 -0.76 -4.09 2.09
C ALA A 160 0.61 -3.44 1.80
N ILE A 161 1.52 -3.37 2.78
CA ILE A 161 2.89 -2.89 2.58
C ILE A 161 3.61 -3.75 1.54
N GLY A 162 3.57 -5.07 1.68
CA GLY A 162 4.19 -5.99 0.72
C GLY A 162 3.68 -5.78 -0.70
N ARG A 163 2.37 -5.57 -0.87
CA ARG A 163 1.74 -5.27 -2.16
C ARG A 163 2.19 -3.93 -2.74
N ILE A 164 2.27 -2.88 -1.92
CA ILE A 164 2.73 -1.54 -2.33
C ILE A 164 4.19 -1.59 -2.79
N VAL A 165 5.06 -2.21 -2.00
CA VAL A 165 6.51 -2.26 -2.26
C VAL A 165 6.84 -3.00 -3.56
N GLY A 166 6.08 -4.04 -3.89
CA GLY A 166 6.25 -4.81 -5.12
C GLY A 166 5.54 -4.23 -6.35
N GLU A 167 4.76 -3.16 -6.20
CA GLU A 167 3.96 -2.64 -7.30
C GLU A 167 4.80 -1.92 -8.36
N THR A 168 4.60 -2.30 -9.61
CA THR A 168 5.32 -1.75 -10.76
C THR A 168 4.34 -1.18 -11.79
N ALA A 169 3.34 -1.95 -12.22
CA ALA A 169 2.49 -1.61 -13.36
C ALA A 169 1.67 -0.33 -13.11
N ALA A 170 1.05 -0.20 -11.95
CA ALA A 170 0.28 1.00 -11.61
C ALA A 170 1.17 2.26 -11.51
N LEU A 171 2.38 2.10 -11.01
CA LEU A 171 3.28 3.22 -10.72
C LEU A 171 4.01 3.77 -11.95
N ILE A 172 4.28 2.96 -12.96
CA ILE A 172 4.84 3.44 -14.23
C ILE A 172 3.93 4.50 -14.84
N TYR A 173 2.62 4.34 -14.72
CA TYR A 173 1.63 5.28 -15.27
C TYR A 173 1.32 6.47 -14.37
N THR A 174 1.77 6.48 -13.12
CA THR A 174 1.36 7.50 -12.13
C THR A 174 2.53 8.23 -11.47
N ALA A 175 3.55 7.50 -11.03
CA ALA A 175 4.74 8.05 -10.39
C ALA A 175 5.85 8.41 -11.39
N GLY A 176 5.90 7.70 -12.51
CA GLY A 176 6.92 7.84 -13.52
C GLY A 176 8.20 7.07 -13.23
N THR A 177 9.25 7.35 -14.00
CA THR A 177 10.49 6.54 -14.03
C THR A 177 11.77 7.34 -13.71
N VAL A 178 11.66 8.56 -13.19
CA VAL A 178 12.82 9.40 -12.83
C VAL A 178 13.65 8.74 -11.76
N ALA A 179 14.96 8.66 -11.98
CA ALA A 179 15.90 7.90 -11.16
C ALA A 179 16.32 8.60 -9.86
N GLU A 180 16.08 9.90 -9.74
CA GLU A 180 16.47 10.71 -8.60
C GLU A 180 15.53 10.55 -7.41
N VAL A 181 16.00 10.96 -6.22
CA VAL A 181 15.10 11.16 -5.08
C VAL A 181 14.12 12.28 -5.40
N SER A 182 12.85 12.03 -5.19
CA SER A 182 11.80 13.04 -5.43
C SER A 182 12.03 14.28 -4.56
N LYS A 183 12.06 15.46 -5.18
CA LYS A 183 12.26 16.77 -4.49
C LYS A 183 11.00 17.28 -3.81
N GLY A 184 9.86 16.60 -4.03
CA GLY A 184 8.57 16.98 -3.44
C GLY A 184 7.47 16.01 -3.85
N LEU A 185 6.28 16.18 -3.25
CA LEU A 185 5.15 15.29 -3.47
C LEU A 185 4.64 15.30 -4.93
N LEU A 186 4.76 16.43 -5.62
CA LEU A 186 4.35 16.62 -7.02
C LEU A 186 5.50 16.40 -8.02
N SER A 187 6.63 15.85 -7.60
CA SER A 187 7.72 15.46 -8.49
C SER A 187 7.73 13.96 -8.74
N SER A 188 8.18 13.58 -9.95
CA SER A 188 8.32 12.18 -10.34
C SER A 188 9.45 11.50 -9.58
N GLY A 189 9.32 10.20 -9.35
CA GLY A 189 10.35 9.38 -8.75
C GLY A 189 10.00 7.91 -8.87
N ARG A 190 10.96 7.08 -9.30
CA ARG A 190 10.76 5.64 -9.43
C ARG A 190 10.93 4.92 -8.10
N THR A 191 10.11 3.90 -7.87
CA THR A 191 10.28 2.96 -6.76
C THR A 191 11.32 1.89 -7.10
N LEU A 192 11.69 1.08 -6.10
CA LEU A 192 12.65 -0.01 -6.25
C LEU A 192 12.15 -1.04 -7.28
N ALA A 193 10.85 -1.36 -7.29
CA ALA A 193 10.24 -2.26 -8.26
C ALA A 193 10.30 -1.69 -9.70
N ILE A 194 10.02 -0.40 -9.88
CA ILE A 194 10.18 0.27 -11.19
C ILE A 194 11.65 0.34 -11.59
N HIS A 195 12.55 0.61 -10.65
CA HIS A 195 14.00 0.66 -10.91
C HIS A 195 14.50 -0.68 -11.47
N MET A 196 14.14 -1.78 -10.83
CA MET A 196 14.45 -3.12 -11.31
C MET A 196 13.89 -3.37 -12.72
N TYR A 197 12.62 -2.99 -12.95
CA TYR A 197 11.95 -3.15 -14.25
C TYR A 197 12.67 -2.38 -15.36
N VAL A 198 12.99 -1.10 -15.12
CA VAL A 198 13.68 -0.24 -16.12
C VAL A 198 15.04 -0.80 -16.46
N LEU A 199 15.88 -1.14 -15.47
CA LEU A 199 17.20 -1.72 -15.71
C LEU A 199 17.13 -3.05 -16.47
N SER A 200 16.12 -3.87 -16.19
CA SER A 200 15.90 -5.14 -16.88
C SER A 200 15.45 -4.93 -18.33
N SER A 201 14.57 -3.96 -18.59
CA SER A 201 14.03 -3.67 -19.91
C SER A 201 15.06 -3.03 -20.86
N GLU A 202 15.98 -2.24 -20.31
CA GLU A 202 17.07 -1.62 -21.07
C GLU A 202 18.13 -2.63 -21.54
N GLY A 203 18.26 -3.78 -20.85
CA GLY A 203 19.20 -4.85 -21.21
C GLY A 203 20.67 -4.54 -20.96
N LEU A 204 21.02 -3.30 -20.64
CA LEU A 204 22.39 -2.84 -20.44
C LEU A 204 22.91 -3.11 -19.01
N TYR A 205 22.00 -3.13 -18.03
CA TYR A 205 22.32 -3.20 -16.61
C TYR A 205 21.74 -4.45 -15.91
N THR A 206 21.78 -5.60 -16.60
CA THR A 206 21.17 -6.86 -16.11
C THR A 206 21.70 -7.27 -14.74
N ASN A 207 23.00 -7.10 -14.47
CA ASN A 207 23.61 -7.44 -13.19
C ASN A 207 23.09 -6.54 -12.04
N GLN A 208 22.89 -5.26 -12.30
CA GLN A 208 22.32 -4.30 -11.34
C GLN A 208 20.81 -4.56 -11.15
N ALA A 209 20.10 -4.97 -12.18
CA ALA A 209 18.71 -5.40 -12.08
C ALA A 209 18.56 -6.61 -11.15
N TYR A 210 19.42 -7.64 -11.30
CA TYR A 210 19.44 -8.79 -10.40
C TYR A 210 19.81 -8.40 -8.96
N ALA A 211 20.80 -7.53 -8.78
CA ALA A 211 21.16 -7.04 -7.45
C ALA A 211 19.99 -6.29 -6.80
N THR A 212 19.29 -5.43 -7.56
CA THR A 212 18.10 -4.72 -7.09
C THR A 212 16.96 -5.69 -6.73
N ALA A 213 16.75 -6.75 -7.53
CA ALA A 213 15.76 -7.80 -7.24
C ALA A 213 16.04 -8.48 -5.89
N VAL A 214 17.31 -8.81 -5.61
CA VAL A 214 17.71 -9.42 -4.33
C VAL A 214 17.44 -8.47 -3.17
N VAL A 215 17.79 -7.18 -3.31
CA VAL A 215 17.54 -6.17 -2.26
C VAL A 215 16.03 -6.00 -2.04
N LEU A 216 15.23 -5.93 -3.10
CA LEU A 216 13.76 -5.85 -3.02
C LEU A 216 13.18 -7.06 -2.27
N LEU A 217 13.65 -8.27 -2.62
CA LEU A 217 13.21 -9.51 -1.97
C LEU A 217 13.54 -9.51 -0.48
N ILE A 218 14.77 -9.14 -0.11
CA ILE A 218 15.19 -9.03 1.28
C ILE A 218 14.33 -7.98 2.01
N PHE A 219 14.07 -6.83 1.40
CA PHE A 219 13.26 -5.77 1.97
C PHE A 219 11.82 -6.24 2.26
N VAL A 220 11.20 -6.93 1.29
CA VAL A 220 9.86 -7.52 1.47
C VAL A 220 9.87 -8.62 2.54
N LEU A 221 10.89 -9.47 2.59
CA LEU A 221 11.02 -10.48 3.63
C LEU A 221 11.11 -9.85 5.02
N ILE A 222 11.94 -8.83 5.21
CA ILE A 222 12.07 -8.14 6.50
C ILE A 222 10.71 -7.58 6.94
N ILE A 223 9.96 -6.95 6.04
CA ILE A 223 8.63 -6.40 6.34
C ILE A 223 7.65 -7.50 6.79
N ASN A 224 7.69 -8.67 6.14
CA ASN A 224 6.77 -9.76 6.48
C ASN A 224 7.16 -10.53 7.76
N PHE A 225 8.41 -10.40 8.22
CA PHE A 225 8.87 -11.00 9.48
C PHE A 225 8.63 -10.09 10.70
N MET A 226 8.27 -8.83 10.51
CA MET A 226 7.92 -7.89 11.59
C MET A 226 6.48 -8.05 12.07
#